data_cc31b22ad54f13d501b2d5e827d64ab5
#
_entry.id   cc31b22ad54f13d501b2d5e827d64ab5
#
_cell.length_a   1.000
_cell.length_b   1.000
_cell.length_c   1.000
_cell.angle_alpha   90.00
_cell.angle_beta   90.00
_cell.angle_gamma   90.00
#
_symmetry.space_group_name_H-M   'P 1'
#
loop_
_entity.id
_entity.type
_entity.pdbx_description
1 polymer ?
#
loop_
_entity_poly.entity_id
_entity_poly.type
_entity_poly.pdbx_seq_one_letter_code
_entity_poly.pdbx_strand_id
1 'polypeptide(L)'
;MINRTSIFTAAITASFGLIIPQSVIAQSPNIQTKGPIIHLADNLGEEAMLGWCIDTKGRDLSDQLHAHSCKPQGDDVLFSFTPETGMIESATYEGLCMSYNDPENAVFPFGLITCDDADAGQHFAYDAASMQLHPAADAAQCVTVSATISDAGPFQSRDLILAACDDLDPSFKQWVIQQ
;
A
#
# COMPACT_ATOMS: atom_id res chain seq x y z
N MET A 1 -49.51 -33.07 -56.76
CA MET A 1 -48.12 -32.85 -56.37
C MET A 1 -48.18 -31.96 -55.15
N ILE A 2 -47.95 -32.52 -53.97
CA ILE A 2 -48.05 -31.82 -52.69
C ILE A 2 -46.62 -31.67 -52.17
N ASN A 3 -46.11 -30.43 -52.11
CA ASN A 3 -44.77 -30.08 -51.63
C ASN A 3 -44.84 -29.93 -50.13
N ARG A 4 -44.13 -30.80 -49.39
CA ARG A 4 -44.01 -30.69 -47.92
C ARG A 4 -42.72 -29.92 -47.60
N THR A 5 -42.85 -28.72 -47.08
CA THR A 5 -41.74 -27.92 -46.55
C THR A 5 -41.50 -28.32 -45.10
N SER A 6 -40.33 -28.93 -44.85
CA SER A 6 -39.89 -29.25 -43.48
C SER A 6 -39.23 -28.04 -42.85
N ILE A 7 -39.76 -27.56 -41.73
CA ILE A 7 -39.18 -26.49 -40.92
C ILE A 7 -38.23 -27.14 -39.86
N PHE A 8 -36.93 -26.89 -39.96
CA PHE A 8 -35.97 -27.26 -38.95
C PHE A 8 -35.94 -26.16 -37.86
N THR A 9 -36.37 -26.50 -36.69
CA THR A 9 -36.25 -25.63 -35.51
C THR A 9 -34.89 -25.89 -34.86
N ALA A 10 -33.98 -24.93 -34.93
CA ALA A 10 -32.71 -24.99 -34.23
C ALA A 10 -32.90 -24.52 -32.78
N ALA A 11 -32.67 -25.41 -31.82
CA ALA A 11 -32.67 -25.08 -30.39
C ALA A 11 -31.30 -24.49 -30.01
N ILE A 12 -31.29 -23.22 -29.63
CA ILE A 12 -30.10 -22.53 -29.09
C ILE A 12 -30.06 -22.82 -27.60
N THR A 13 -29.15 -23.66 -27.14
CA THR A 13 -28.85 -23.86 -25.73
C THR A 13 -27.91 -22.75 -25.24
N ALA A 14 -28.41 -21.78 -24.51
CA ALA A 14 -27.62 -20.78 -23.82
C ALA A 14 -26.96 -21.41 -22.58
N SER A 15 -25.66 -21.65 -22.64
CA SER A 15 -24.87 -22.06 -21.48
C SER A 15 -24.59 -20.82 -20.61
N PHE A 16 -25.27 -20.69 -19.48
CA PHE A 16 -24.90 -19.72 -18.44
C PHE A 16 -23.65 -20.21 -17.73
N GLY A 17 -22.49 -19.63 -18.05
CA GLY A 17 -21.27 -19.82 -17.26
C GLY A 17 -21.43 -19.17 -15.89
N LEU A 18 -21.38 -19.98 -14.82
CA LEU A 18 -21.23 -19.44 -13.46
C LEU A 18 -19.87 -18.76 -13.34
N ILE A 19 -19.86 -17.43 -13.26
CA ILE A 19 -18.67 -16.68 -12.84
C ILE A 19 -18.61 -16.83 -11.31
N ILE A 20 -17.77 -17.74 -10.85
CA ILE A 20 -17.45 -17.85 -9.42
C ILE A 20 -16.48 -16.71 -9.12
N PRO A 21 -16.79 -15.76 -8.23
CA PRO A 21 -15.81 -14.75 -7.82
C PRO A 21 -14.63 -15.48 -7.18
N GLN A 22 -13.45 -15.32 -7.75
CA GLN A 22 -12.22 -15.78 -7.13
C GLN A 22 -11.94 -14.85 -5.95
N SER A 23 -12.12 -15.34 -4.74
CA SER A 23 -11.63 -14.67 -3.55
C SER A 23 -10.11 -14.62 -3.66
N VAL A 24 -9.55 -13.42 -3.80
CA VAL A 24 -8.11 -13.21 -3.65
C VAL A 24 -7.80 -13.54 -2.19
N ILE A 25 -7.08 -14.62 -1.97
CA ILE A 25 -6.62 -14.97 -0.63
C ILE A 25 -5.49 -14.01 -0.29
N ALA A 26 -5.67 -13.22 0.78
CA ALA A 26 -4.61 -12.38 1.32
C ALA A 26 -3.36 -13.24 1.56
N GLN A 27 -2.22 -12.80 1.04
CA GLN A 27 -0.96 -13.53 1.16
C GLN A 27 -0.01 -12.74 2.05
N SER A 28 0.23 -13.24 3.27
CA SER A 28 1.17 -12.60 4.18
C SER A 28 2.59 -12.60 3.60
N PRO A 29 3.31 -11.47 3.67
CA PRO A 29 4.71 -11.41 3.25
C PRO A 29 5.62 -12.22 4.19
N ASN A 30 6.78 -12.63 3.68
CA ASN A 30 7.86 -13.22 4.45
C ASN A 30 8.88 -12.15 4.83
N ILE A 31 8.55 -11.33 5.82
CA ILE A 31 9.39 -10.22 6.27
C ILE A 31 10.72 -10.76 6.83
N GLN A 32 11.83 -10.32 6.26
CA GLN A 32 13.19 -10.67 6.67
C GLN A 32 13.92 -9.48 7.32
N THR A 33 13.41 -8.28 7.11
CA THR A 33 13.94 -7.03 7.68
C THR A 33 13.75 -7.04 9.19
N LYS A 34 14.80 -6.72 9.92
CA LYS A 34 14.68 -6.44 11.36
C LYS A 34 14.14 -5.03 11.55
N GLY A 35 13.12 -4.87 12.40
CA GLY A 35 12.53 -3.56 12.66
C GLY A 35 13.49 -2.50 13.23
N PRO A 36 13.01 -1.26 13.36
CA PRO A 36 11.61 -0.86 13.17
C PRO A 36 11.21 -0.72 11.70
N ILE A 37 10.05 -1.24 11.33
CA ILE A 37 9.48 -1.09 9.98
C ILE A 37 7.97 -0.89 10.02
N ILE A 38 7.43 -0.25 9.00
CA ILE A 38 5.99 -0.15 8.73
C ILE A 38 5.74 -0.78 7.38
N HIS A 39 5.01 -1.90 7.34
CA HIS A 39 4.81 -2.66 6.12
C HIS A 39 3.35 -3.03 5.90
N LEU A 40 2.96 -3.32 4.65
CA LEU A 40 1.63 -3.84 4.36
C LEU A 40 1.45 -5.24 4.95
N ALA A 41 0.23 -5.53 5.43
CA ALA A 41 -0.14 -6.85 5.92
C ALA A 41 -0.22 -7.90 4.80
N ASP A 42 -0.54 -7.45 3.56
CA ASP A 42 -0.60 -8.29 2.37
C ASP A 42 0.65 -8.12 1.51
N ASN A 43 1.09 -9.22 0.90
CA ASN A 43 2.23 -9.20 -0.02
C ASN A 43 1.92 -8.50 -1.35
N LEU A 44 0.67 -8.36 -1.74
CA LEU A 44 0.21 -7.69 -2.97
C LEU A 44 1.06 -7.99 -4.22
N GLY A 45 1.52 -9.24 -4.36
CA GLY A 45 2.27 -9.69 -5.54
C GLY A 45 3.72 -9.22 -5.60
N GLU A 46 4.35 -8.84 -4.47
CA GLU A 46 5.80 -8.65 -4.41
C GLU A 46 6.49 -9.98 -4.73
N GLU A 47 7.38 -10.00 -5.73
CA GLU A 47 7.87 -11.22 -6.37
C GLU A 47 8.72 -12.10 -5.46
N ALA A 48 9.53 -11.48 -4.59
CA ALA A 48 10.40 -12.19 -3.65
C ALA A 48 9.71 -12.51 -2.30
N MET A 49 8.41 -12.19 -2.17
CA MET A 49 7.64 -12.34 -0.94
C MET A 49 8.15 -11.52 0.24
N LEU A 50 8.92 -10.46 -0.01
CA LEU A 50 9.50 -9.59 1.01
C LEU A 50 8.47 -8.63 1.62
N GLY A 51 7.33 -8.40 0.94
CA GLY A 51 6.32 -7.42 1.34
C GLY A 51 6.71 -5.99 0.97
N TRP A 52 5.88 -5.02 1.40
CA TRP A 52 5.98 -3.61 1.04
C TRP A 52 6.19 -2.77 2.28
N CYS A 53 7.36 -2.19 2.43
CA CYS A 53 7.72 -1.27 3.52
C CYS A 53 7.64 0.19 3.06
N ILE A 54 7.31 1.11 3.96
CA ILE A 54 7.58 2.55 3.75
C ILE A 54 9.09 2.72 3.61
N ASP A 55 9.53 3.48 2.61
CA ASP A 55 10.91 3.64 2.22
C ASP A 55 11.16 5.03 1.62
N THR A 56 12.40 5.49 1.64
CA THR A 56 12.81 6.67 0.89
C THR A 56 12.92 6.33 -0.60
N LYS A 57 12.45 7.24 -1.45
CA LYS A 57 12.41 7.01 -2.90
C LYS A 57 13.80 7.19 -3.52
N GLY A 58 14.34 6.12 -4.12
CA GLY A 58 15.62 6.17 -4.82
C GLY A 58 16.72 5.45 -4.07
N ARG A 59 17.91 6.03 -4.09
CA ARG A 59 19.09 5.58 -3.33
C ARG A 59 19.49 6.67 -2.36
N ASP A 60 19.93 6.28 -1.19
CA ASP A 60 20.31 7.20 -0.13
C ASP A 60 19.14 8.08 0.35
N LEU A 61 19.44 9.19 1.01
CA LEU A 61 18.46 10.14 1.52
C LEU A 61 17.67 10.77 0.36
N SER A 62 16.36 10.70 0.46
CA SER A 62 15.40 11.36 -0.43
C SER A 62 14.36 12.11 0.38
N ASP A 63 13.90 13.24 -0.14
CA ASP A 63 12.77 13.99 0.40
C ASP A 63 11.39 13.41 0.01
N GLN A 64 11.37 12.30 -0.74
CA GLN A 64 10.17 11.60 -1.16
C GLN A 64 10.11 10.20 -0.57
N LEU A 65 8.89 9.78 -0.20
CA LEU A 65 8.61 8.44 0.26
C LEU A 65 7.80 7.64 -0.75
N HIS A 66 8.00 6.34 -0.74
CA HIS A 66 7.23 5.37 -1.50
C HIS A 66 7.07 4.06 -0.69
N ALA A 67 6.37 3.07 -1.22
CA ALA A 67 6.43 1.72 -0.72
C ALA A 67 7.42 0.92 -1.58
N HIS A 68 8.29 0.14 -0.93
CA HIS A 68 9.33 -0.64 -1.58
C HIS A 68 9.36 -2.05 -1.00
N SER A 69 9.90 -3.04 -1.73
CA SER A 69 10.16 -4.36 -1.15
C SER A 69 10.93 -4.20 0.16
N CYS A 70 10.48 -4.85 1.24
CA CYS A 70 11.15 -4.77 2.53
C CYS A 70 12.54 -5.39 2.43
N LYS A 71 13.56 -4.55 2.33
CA LYS A 71 14.96 -4.96 2.11
C LYS A 71 15.46 -5.75 3.33
N PRO A 72 15.96 -6.99 3.18
CA PRO A 72 16.42 -7.79 4.32
C PRO A 72 17.53 -7.14 5.16
N GLN A 73 18.36 -6.30 4.54
CA GLN A 73 19.42 -5.55 5.24
C GLN A 73 18.89 -4.35 6.04
N GLY A 74 17.63 -3.94 5.88
CA GLY A 74 17.07 -2.74 6.49
C GLY A 74 17.45 -1.50 5.68
N ASP A 75 18.22 -0.59 6.29
CA ASP A 75 18.64 0.67 5.66
C ASP A 75 17.49 1.70 5.60
N ASP A 76 17.20 2.26 4.43
CA ASP A 76 16.22 3.31 4.21
C ASP A 76 14.73 2.90 4.40
N VAL A 77 14.45 1.61 4.62
CA VAL A 77 13.12 1.10 5.01
C VAL A 77 12.85 1.14 6.53
N LEU A 78 13.80 1.62 7.33
CA LEU A 78 13.67 1.61 8.78
C LEU A 78 12.91 2.84 9.26
N PHE A 79 11.66 2.63 9.69
CA PHE A 79 10.76 3.66 10.22
C PHE A 79 10.09 3.19 11.50
N SER A 80 10.07 4.07 12.52
CA SER A 80 9.34 3.85 13.77
C SER A 80 8.11 4.75 13.85
N PHE A 81 7.06 4.25 14.48
CA PHE A 81 5.85 5.01 14.80
C PHE A 81 5.77 5.25 16.30
N THR A 82 5.59 6.49 16.71
CA THR A 82 5.40 6.87 18.11
C THR A 82 3.92 7.19 18.35
N PRO A 83 3.16 6.30 19.02
CA PRO A 83 1.72 6.49 19.21
C PRO A 83 1.33 7.76 19.97
N GLU A 84 2.18 8.22 20.88
CA GLU A 84 1.93 9.40 21.74
C GLU A 84 1.94 10.71 20.96
N THR A 85 2.78 10.79 19.91
CA THR A 85 2.89 11.97 19.05
C THR A 85 2.21 11.76 17.71
N GLY A 86 2.03 10.52 17.28
CA GLY A 86 1.56 10.16 15.93
C GLY A 86 2.64 10.32 14.85
N MET A 87 3.90 10.56 15.25
CA MET A 87 4.99 10.76 14.28
C MET A 87 5.57 9.44 13.79
N ILE A 88 5.96 9.45 12.52
CA ILE A 88 6.68 8.36 11.86
C ILE A 88 8.08 8.86 11.53
N GLU A 89 9.07 8.37 12.26
CA GLU A 89 10.47 8.82 12.19
C GLU A 89 11.35 7.78 11.48
N SER A 90 12.25 8.26 10.63
CA SER A 90 13.27 7.40 10.05
C SER A 90 14.29 6.98 11.11
N ALA A 91 14.51 5.68 11.26
CA ALA A 91 15.58 5.16 12.13
C ALA A 91 16.95 5.19 11.46
N THR A 92 17.01 5.43 10.16
CA THR A 92 18.27 5.57 9.40
C THR A 92 18.73 7.03 9.32
N TYR A 93 17.79 7.94 9.12
CA TYR A 93 18.06 9.37 8.96
C TYR A 93 17.50 10.13 10.18
N GLU A 94 18.32 10.21 11.22
CA GLU A 94 17.94 10.79 12.51
C GLU A 94 17.35 12.20 12.38
N GLY A 95 16.24 12.44 13.07
CA GLY A 95 15.56 13.74 13.11
C GLY A 95 14.76 14.05 11.84
N LEU A 96 14.53 13.06 10.97
CA LEU A 96 13.65 13.20 9.82
C LEU A 96 12.38 12.37 9.99
N CYS A 97 11.24 13.01 9.73
CA CYS A 97 9.91 12.44 9.89
C CYS A 97 9.13 12.40 8.57
N MET A 98 8.32 11.37 8.41
CA MET A 98 7.32 11.31 7.35
C MET A 98 6.36 12.48 7.48
N SER A 99 6.11 13.17 6.38
CA SER A 99 5.15 14.26 6.32
C SER A 99 4.24 14.10 5.12
N TYR A 100 2.97 14.45 5.34
CA TYR A 100 1.98 14.63 4.29
C TYR A 100 1.91 16.12 3.95
N ASN A 101 2.70 16.54 2.96
CA ASN A 101 2.98 17.95 2.70
C ASN A 101 2.10 18.57 1.63
N ASP A 102 1.58 17.77 0.72
CA ASP A 102 0.94 18.31 -0.48
C ASP A 102 -0.24 17.45 -0.91
N PRO A 103 -1.45 17.79 -0.40
CA PRO A 103 -2.67 17.11 -0.83
C PRO A 103 -2.97 17.29 -2.33
N GLU A 104 -2.37 18.28 -2.97
CA GLU A 104 -2.56 18.54 -4.39
C GLU A 104 -1.53 17.78 -5.25
N ASN A 105 -0.41 17.31 -4.66
CA ASN A 105 0.55 16.46 -5.34
C ASN A 105 0.11 14.98 -5.30
N ALA A 106 -0.81 14.62 -6.16
CA ALA A 106 -1.35 13.26 -6.22
C ALA A 106 -0.30 12.19 -6.55
N VAL A 107 0.91 12.55 -6.99
CA VAL A 107 1.94 11.61 -7.41
C VAL A 107 2.87 11.25 -6.25
N PHE A 108 3.30 12.23 -5.45
CA PHE A 108 4.18 12.02 -4.31
C PHE A 108 3.72 12.86 -3.11
N PRO A 109 2.61 12.48 -2.46
CA PRO A 109 2.05 13.26 -1.38
C PRO A 109 2.86 13.18 -0.07
N PHE A 110 3.77 12.20 0.05
CA PHE A 110 4.53 11.95 1.26
C PHE A 110 6.01 12.31 1.08
N GLY A 111 6.51 13.08 2.02
CA GLY A 111 7.91 13.49 2.12
C GLY A 111 8.59 13.01 3.39
N LEU A 112 9.92 13.15 3.40
CA LEU A 112 10.77 12.96 4.57
C LEU A 112 11.50 14.29 4.86
N ILE A 113 11.11 14.95 5.94
CA ILE A 113 11.60 16.28 6.31
C ILE A 113 11.99 16.33 7.78
N THR A 114 12.64 17.43 8.22
CA THR A 114 12.95 17.63 9.64
C THR A 114 11.71 17.48 10.50
N CYS A 115 11.83 16.70 11.59
CA CYS A 115 10.73 16.49 12.53
C CYS A 115 10.32 17.82 13.18
N ASP A 116 9.03 18.12 13.17
CA ASP A 116 8.43 19.31 13.80
C ASP A 116 7.07 18.93 14.40
N ASP A 117 6.99 18.89 15.73
CA ASP A 117 5.76 18.60 16.47
C ASP A 117 4.63 19.61 16.20
N ALA A 118 4.94 20.79 15.66
CA ALA A 118 3.94 21.79 15.29
C ALA A 118 3.39 21.60 13.86
N ASP A 119 4.02 20.77 13.05
CA ASP A 119 3.57 20.48 11.68
C ASP A 119 2.48 19.41 11.68
N ALA A 120 1.24 19.83 11.47
CA ALA A 120 0.10 18.91 11.41
C ALA A 120 0.22 17.83 10.30
N GLY A 121 1.03 18.06 9.26
CA GLY A 121 1.31 17.10 8.20
C GLY A 121 2.17 15.92 8.65
N GLN A 122 2.84 16.02 9.81
CA GLN A 122 3.69 14.96 10.36
C GLN A 122 2.98 14.08 11.39
N HIS A 123 1.68 14.33 11.67
CA HIS A 123 0.91 13.54 12.62
C HIS A 123 0.00 12.56 11.93
N PHE A 124 0.17 11.30 12.28
CA PHE A 124 -0.62 10.17 11.79
C PHE A 124 -1.32 9.48 12.97
N ALA A 125 -2.47 8.87 12.68
CA ALA A 125 -3.15 8.00 13.62
C ALA A 125 -3.18 6.58 13.05
N TYR A 126 -3.01 5.60 13.93
CA TYR A 126 -3.05 4.18 13.59
C TYR A 126 -4.18 3.49 14.35
N ASP A 127 -5.14 2.92 13.60
CA ASP A 127 -6.17 2.06 14.15
C ASP A 127 -5.70 0.60 14.08
N ALA A 128 -5.32 0.05 15.21
CA ALA A 128 -4.83 -1.33 15.30
C ALA A 128 -5.93 -2.38 15.01
N ALA A 129 -7.22 -2.04 15.14
CA ALA A 129 -8.30 -2.99 14.87
C ALA A 129 -8.53 -3.18 13.37
N SER A 130 -8.43 -2.12 12.58
CA SER A 130 -8.52 -2.14 11.12
C SER A 130 -7.15 -2.19 10.43
N MET A 131 -6.07 -2.01 11.18
CA MET A 131 -4.68 -1.86 10.69
C MET A 131 -4.53 -0.68 9.72
N GLN A 132 -5.32 0.38 9.91
CA GLN A 132 -5.30 1.54 9.03
C GLN A 132 -4.42 2.64 9.60
N LEU A 133 -3.61 3.24 8.73
CA LEU A 133 -2.80 4.42 8.99
C LEU A 133 -3.39 5.59 8.20
N HIS A 134 -3.62 6.71 8.86
CA HIS A 134 -4.22 7.90 8.22
C HIS A 134 -3.65 9.19 8.80
N PRO A 135 -3.68 10.32 8.08
CA PRO A 135 -3.35 11.61 8.65
C PRO A 135 -4.22 11.87 9.89
N ALA A 136 -3.63 12.37 10.97
CA ALA A 136 -4.39 12.62 12.20
C ALA A 136 -5.51 13.66 12.01
N ALA A 137 -5.34 14.56 11.04
CA ALA A 137 -6.33 15.60 10.71
C ALA A 137 -7.50 15.08 9.84
N ASP A 138 -7.37 13.92 9.18
CA ASP A 138 -8.41 13.40 8.27
C ASP A 138 -8.49 11.87 8.31
N ALA A 139 -9.35 11.36 9.18
CA ALA A 139 -9.58 9.93 9.34
C ALA A 139 -10.34 9.28 8.18
N ALA A 140 -10.86 10.04 7.21
CA ALA A 140 -11.52 9.50 6.03
C ALA A 140 -10.51 9.11 4.94
N GLN A 141 -9.26 9.60 5.03
CA GLN A 141 -8.18 9.28 4.11
C GLN A 141 -7.23 8.26 4.72
N CYS A 142 -6.91 7.22 3.99
CA CYS A 142 -5.93 6.21 4.37
C CYS A 142 -4.61 6.39 3.64
N VAL A 143 -3.50 6.20 4.34
CA VAL A 143 -2.21 5.92 3.71
C VAL A 143 -2.31 4.58 3.01
N THR A 144 -2.06 4.55 1.73
CA THR A 144 -2.24 3.37 0.87
C THR A 144 -1.16 3.32 -0.20
N VAL A 145 -1.11 2.23 -0.96
CA VAL A 145 -0.20 2.09 -2.09
C VAL A 145 -0.96 2.07 -3.42
N SER A 146 -0.32 2.52 -4.48
CA SER A 146 -0.85 2.40 -5.84
C SER A 146 -0.97 0.93 -6.27
N ALA A 147 -1.89 0.65 -7.20
CA ALA A 147 -1.99 -0.68 -7.80
C ALA A 147 -0.82 -1.03 -8.72
N THR A 148 -0.09 -0.01 -9.21
CA THR A 148 1.02 -0.18 -10.14
C THR A 148 2.28 -0.63 -9.41
N ILE A 149 2.90 -1.69 -9.89
CA ILE A 149 4.24 -2.14 -9.48
C ILE A 149 5.26 -1.60 -10.48
N SER A 150 6.37 -1.09 -9.98
CA SER A 150 7.51 -0.60 -10.75
C SER A 150 8.78 -1.34 -10.37
N ASP A 151 9.69 -1.53 -11.31
CA ASP A 151 11.01 -2.08 -11.04
C ASP A 151 11.85 -1.09 -10.23
N ALA A 152 12.57 -1.59 -9.24
CA ALA A 152 13.46 -0.83 -8.37
C ALA A 152 14.80 -1.57 -8.16
N GLY A 153 15.53 -1.75 -9.24
CA GLY A 153 16.76 -2.56 -9.28
C GLY A 153 16.46 -4.05 -9.08
N PRO A 154 17.04 -4.71 -8.04
CA PRO A 154 16.71 -6.10 -7.72
C PRO A 154 15.40 -6.26 -6.94
N PHE A 155 14.68 -5.17 -6.68
CA PHE A 155 13.47 -5.06 -5.89
C PHE A 155 12.36 -4.42 -6.69
N GLN A 156 11.22 -4.21 -6.04
CA GLN A 156 10.03 -3.58 -6.60
C GLN A 156 9.58 -2.40 -5.74
N SER A 157 8.83 -1.48 -6.34
CA SER A 157 8.24 -0.33 -5.64
C SER A 157 6.81 -0.05 -6.08
N ARG A 158 6.08 0.68 -5.24
CA ARG A 158 4.75 1.24 -5.49
C ARG A 158 4.73 2.68 -4.99
N ASP A 159 3.94 3.53 -5.59
CA ASP A 159 3.73 4.86 -5.04
C ASP A 159 2.95 4.76 -3.73
N LEU A 160 3.37 5.54 -2.74
CA LEU A 160 2.64 5.76 -1.50
C LEU A 160 1.70 6.94 -1.71
N ILE A 161 0.39 6.73 -1.52
CA ILE A 161 -0.65 7.70 -1.84
C ILE A 161 -1.67 7.82 -0.71
N LEU A 162 -2.51 8.85 -0.76
CA LEU A 162 -3.75 8.92 0.03
C LEU A 162 -4.95 8.59 -0.84
N ALA A 163 -5.91 7.88 -0.25
CA ALA A 163 -7.21 7.65 -0.86
C ALA A 163 -8.29 7.48 0.22
N ALA A 164 -9.56 7.69 -0.15
CA ALA A 164 -10.68 7.47 0.75
C ALA A 164 -10.67 6.02 1.29
N CYS A 165 -10.70 5.87 2.60
CA CYS A 165 -10.57 4.56 3.24
C CYS A 165 -11.65 3.57 2.79
N ASP A 166 -12.88 4.04 2.59
CA ASP A 166 -14.03 3.18 2.27
C ASP A 166 -13.97 2.62 0.83
N ASP A 167 -13.26 3.27 -0.07
CA ASP A 167 -13.18 2.91 -1.49
C ASP A 167 -12.08 1.87 -1.81
N LEU A 168 -11.26 1.50 -0.81
CA LEU A 168 -10.07 0.67 -1.01
C LEU A 168 -10.29 -0.78 -0.56
N ASP A 169 -9.75 -1.71 -1.36
CA ASP A 169 -9.53 -3.08 -0.89
C ASP A 169 -8.59 -3.08 0.33
N PRO A 170 -8.92 -3.83 1.40
CA PRO A 170 -8.10 -3.89 2.61
C PRO A 170 -6.63 -4.18 2.38
N SER A 171 -6.29 -5.01 1.41
CA SER A 171 -4.90 -5.39 1.11
C SER A 171 -3.98 -4.22 0.75
N PHE A 172 -4.54 -3.10 0.25
CA PHE A 172 -3.76 -1.91 -0.14
C PHE A 172 -3.54 -0.91 1.00
N LYS A 173 -4.25 -1.02 2.12
CA LYS A 173 -4.29 0.00 3.19
C LYS A 173 -4.07 -0.56 4.60
N GLN A 174 -3.91 -1.87 4.74
CA GLN A 174 -3.65 -2.47 6.04
C GLN A 174 -2.14 -2.52 6.30
N TRP A 175 -1.71 -1.82 7.33
CA TRP A 175 -0.31 -1.69 7.72
C TRP A 175 -0.04 -2.43 9.03
N VAL A 176 1.11 -3.04 9.12
CA VAL A 176 1.67 -3.64 10.34
C VAL A 176 2.82 -2.77 10.80
N ILE A 177 2.78 -2.34 12.06
CA ILE A 177 3.87 -1.59 12.71
C ILE A 177 4.68 -2.58 13.53
N GLN A 178 5.92 -2.83 13.10
CA GLN A 178 6.87 -3.67 13.79
C GLN A 178 7.96 -2.78 14.41
N GLN A 179 8.06 -2.75 15.73
CA GLN A 179 9.08 -2.02 16.48
C GLN A 179 10.32 -2.87 16.73
#